data_de85edb7d15e88dec10a2aadd3480673
#
_entry.id   de85edb7d15e88dec10a2aadd3480673
#
_cell.length_a   1.000
_cell.length_b   1.000
_cell.length_c   1.000
_cell.angle_alpha   90.00
_cell.angle_beta   90.00
_cell.angle_gamma   90.00
#
_symmetry.space_group_name_H-M   'P 1'
#
loop_
_entity.id
_entity.type
_entity.pdbx_description
1 polymer ?
#
loop_
_entity_poly.entity_id
_entity_poly.type
_entity_poly.pdbx_seq_one_letter_code
_entity_poly.pdbx_strand_id
1 'polypeptide(L)'
;MKLPRQSIINRFPDLHIHQTIDEIRELLTNGFDDSQKTIFLCGKDKSDKKSLRYKFSTFLSQEKGITLTYPEDLFEDLLEGQGKNSLLSLETQLADSVDLIVLIPESPGSFAELGAFSMDKALAEKMLVMRMGEFKSGKSFINHGPVRLVRTHGGESPRII
;
A
#
# COMPACT_ATOMS: atom_id res chain seq x y z
N MET A 1 14.73 1.91 -21.26
CA MET A 1 15.43 3.21 -21.10
C MET A 1 15.02 3.76 -19.74
N LYS A 2 15.92 3.72 -18.73
CA LYS A 2 15.62 4.26 -17.38
C LYS A 2 15.60 5.78 -17.47
N LEU A 3 14.49 6.42 -17.13
CA LEU A 3 14.47 7.85 -16.90
C LEU A 3 15.45 8.18 -15.77
N PRO A 4 16.30 9.21 -15.90
CA PRO A 4 17.22 9.57 -14.84
C PRO A 4 16.43 9.98 -13.59
N ARG A 5 16.89 9.53 -12.42
CA ARG A 5 16.27 9.79 -11.09
C ARG A 5 15.84 11.26 -10.92
N GLN A 6 16.65 12.21 -11.43
CA GLN A 6 16.41 13.63 -11.35
C GLN A 6 15.15 14.10 -12.10
N SER A 7 14.76 13.43 -13.19
CA SER A 7 13.57 13.82 -13.98
C SER A 7 12.25 13.46 -13.28
N ILE A 8 12.29 12.48 -12.36
CA ILE A 8 11.11 12.06 -11.58
C ILE A 8 10.93 12.98 -10.38
N ILE A 9 12.02 13.38 -9.72
CA ILE A 9 12.01 14.33 -8.59
C ILE A 9 11.35 15.65 -9.01
N ASN A 10 11.72 16.18 -10.18
CA ASN A 10 11.20 17.44 -10.69
C ASN A 10 9.71 17.38 -11.09
N ARG A 11 9.16 16.19 -11.24
CA ARG A 11 7.75 15.97 -11.63
C ARG A 11 6.79 15.94 -10.45
N PHE A 12 7.30 15.69 -9.24
CA PHE A 12 6.51 15.55 -8.01
C PHE A 12 7.25 16.14 -6.79
N PRO A 13 7.46 17.49 -6.78
CA PRO A 13 8.28 18.13 -5.74
C PRO A 13 7.71 18.01 -4.32
N ASP A 14 6.39 17.80 -4.20
CA ASP A 14 5.70 17.75 -2.90
C ASP A 14 5.63 16.34 -2.29
N LEU A 15 6.12 15.35 -3.00
CA LEU A 15 6.14 13.98 -2.49
C LEU A 15 7.56 13.61 -2.06
N HIS A 16 7.72 13.24 -0.80
CA HIS A 16 8.94 12.60 -0.29
C HIS A 16 9.11 11.18 -0.87
N ILE A 17 8.87 11.02 -2.20
CA ILE A 17 8.86 9.73 -2.90
C ILE A 17 10.15 8.96 -2.68
N HIS A 18 11.30 9.65 -2.68
CA HIS A 18 12.58 8.97 -2.50
C HIS A 18 12.70 8.38 -1.10
N GLN A 19 12.33 9.15 -0.08
CA GLN A 19 12.35 8.66 1.30
C GLN A 19 11.41 7.46 1.46
N THR A 20 10.19 7.57 0.93
CA THR A 20 9.20 6.49 0.95
C THR A 20 9.69 5.23 0.24
N ILE A 21 10.41 5.38 -0.87
CA ILE A 21 10.95 4.24 -1.61
C ILE A 21 12.13 3.60 -0.91
N ASP A 22 13.00 4.40 -0.32
CA ASP A 22 14.11 3.87 0.47
C ASP A 22 13.56 3.13 1.69
N GLU A 23 12.50 3.62 2.34
CA GLU A 23 11.80 2.92 3.41
C GLU A 23 11.16 1.60 2.94
N ILE A 24 10.52 1.59 1.77
CA ILE A 24 9.98 0.35 1.17
C ILE A 24 11.09 -0.63 0.85
N ARG A 25 12.19 -0.18 0.26
CA ARG A 25 13.35 -1.03 0.01
C ARG A 25 13.89 -1.63 1.30
N GLU A 26 14.03 -0.83 2.35
CA GLU A 26 14.48 -1.31 3.65
C GLU A 26 13.53 -2.35 4.23
N LEU A 27 12.21 -2.13 4.16
CA LEU A 27 11.20 -3.10 4.58
C LEU A 27 11.27 -4.42 3.80
N LEU A 28 11.58 -4.36 2.51
CA LEU A 28 11.67 -5.53 1.64
C LEU A 28 13.05 -6.24 1.72
N THR A 29 14.13 -5.51 2.03
CA THR A 29 15.50 -6.05 2.01
C THR A 29 16.00 -6.53 3.36
N ASN A 30 15.24 -6.34 4.45
CA ASN A 30 15.58 -6.89 5.78
C ASN A 30 15.58 -8.44 5.85
N GLY A 31 15.44 -9.13 4.71
CA GLY A 31 15.73 -10.54 4.52
C GLY A 31 16.65 -10.70 3.31
N PHE A 32 17.80 -11.27 3.50
CA PHE A 32 18.79 -11.60 2.46
C PHE A 32 18.20 -12.53 1.40
N ASP A 33 17.37 -11.99 0.50
CA ASP A 33 16.86 -12.78 -0.60
C ASP A 33 16.66 -11.90 -1.84
N ASP A 34 17.31 -12.30 -2.93
CA ASP A 34 17.16 -11.74 -4.27
C ASP A 34 15.81 -12.15 -4.91
N SER A 35 14.88 -12.68 -4.08
CA SER A 35 13.55 -13.12 -4.49
C SER A 35 12.66 -11.95 -4.87
N GLN A 36 11.80 -12.21 -5.82
CA GLN A 36 10.77 -11.27 -6.23
C GLN A 36 9.81 -11.00 -5.07
N LYS A 37 9.60 -9.73 -4.73
CA LYS A 37 8.71 -9.30 -3.66
C LYS A 37 7.38 -8.82 -4.22
N THR A 38 6.30 -9.21 -3.57
CA THR A 38 4.95 -8.84 -3.98
C THR A 38 4.38 -7.78 -3.05
N ILE A 39 3.95 -6.66 -3.64
CA ILE A 39 3.32 -5.55 -2.93
C ILE A 39 1.83 -5.51 -3.30
N PHE A 40 0.95 -5.57 -2.31
CA PHE A 40 -0.47 -5.29 -2.46
C PHE A 40 -0.72 -3.79 -2.30
N LEU A 41 -1.08 -3.13 -3.41
CA LEU A 41 -1.22 -1.69 -3.46
C LEU A 41 -2.69 -1.27 -3.46
N CYS A 42 -3.18 -0.82 -2.29
CA CYS A 42 -4.53 -0.36 -2.04
C CYS A 42 -4.63 1.16 -2.14
N GLY A 43 -5.75 1.68 -2.63
CA GLY A 43 -5.98 3.11 -2.74
C GLY A 43 -7.18 3.44 -3.62
N LYS A 44 -7.16 4.59 -4.29
CA LYS A 44 -8.16 4.98 -5.28
C LYS A 44 -8.00 4.14 -6.55
N ASP A 45 -9.05 4.08 -7.37
CA ASP A 45 -9.07 3.35 -8.65
C ASP A 45 -7.75 3.46 -9.44
N LYS A 46 -7.22 2.31 -9.90
CA LYS A 46 -5.93 2.25 -10.61
C LYS A 46 -5.90 3.04 -11.92
N SER A 47 -7.05 3.36 -12.50
CA SER A 47 -7.17 4.17 -13.72
C SER A 47 -7.11 5.69 -13.46
N ASP A 48 -7.31 6.13 -12.22
CA ASP A 48 -7.25 7.56 -11.86
C ASP A 48 -5.81 8.07 -11.83
N LYS A 49 -5.36 8.62 -12.95
CA LYS A 49 -4.01 9.17 -13.13
C LYS A 49 -3.64 10.32 -12.18
N LYS A 50 -4.62 10.92 -11.52
CA LYS A 50 -4.40 11.99 -10.54
C LYS A 50 -4.17 11.45 -9.14
N SER A 51 -4.57 10.21 -8.86
CA SER A 51 -4.43 9.58 -7.56
C SER A 51 -2.96 9.42 -7.15
N LEU A 52 -2.70 9.42 -5.86
CA LEU A 52 -1.38 9.13 -5.33
C LEU A 52 -0.99 7.68 -5.61
N ARG A 53 -1.95 6.76 -5.53
CA ARG A 53 -1.78 5.36 -5.88
C ARG A 53 -1.26 5.16 -7.31
N TYR A 54 -1.86 5.83 -8.30
CA TYR A 54 -1.40 5.73 -9.69
C TYR A 54 0.04 6.20 -9.85
N LYS A 55 0.37 7.35 -9.26
CA LYS A 55 1.73 7.91 -9.31
C LYS A 55 2.74 6.96 -8.67
N PHE A 56 2.37 6.38 -7.55
CA PHE A 56 3.20 5.46 -6.81
C PHE A 56 3.40 4.12 -7.53
N SER A 57 2.32 3.58 -8.12
CA SER A 57 2.40 2.37 -8.94
C SER A 57 3.31 2.54 -10.15
N THR A 58 3.23 3.67 -10.83
CA THR A 58 4.10 4.00 -11.99
C THR A 58 5.57 4.03 -11.59
N PHE A 59 5.87 4.45 -10.38
CA PHE A 59 7.23 4.46 -9.87
C PHE A 59 7.70 3.05 -9.47
N LEU A 60 6.93 2.32 -8.65
CA LEU A 60 7.28 0.98 -8.19
C LEU A 60 7.40 -0.04 -9.32
N SER A 61 6.62 0.09 -10.38
CA SER A 61 6.71 -0.79 -11.56
C SER A 61 8.05 -0.72 -12.32
N GLN A 62 8.85 0.30 -12.04
CA GLN A 62 10.21 0.45 -12.61
C GLN A 62 11.30 -0.20 -11.74
N GLU A 63 10.97 -0.58 -10.52
CA GLU A 63 11.90 -1.22 -9.59
C GLU A 63 12.02 -2.72 -9.91
N LYS A 64 13.27 -3.20 -9.96
CA LYS A 64 13.52 -4.63 -10.20
C LYS A 64 13.15 -5.45 -8.97
N GLY A 65 12.61 -6.64 -9.19
CA GLY A 65 12.28 -7.57 -8.11
C GLY A 65 10.99 -7.20 -7.37
N ILE A 66 10.18 -6.24 -7.86
CA ILE A 66 8.89 -5.88 -7.29
C ILE A 66 7.77 -6.28 -8.26
N THR A 67 6.79 -7.01 -7.74
CA THR A 67 5.52 -7.28 -8.39
C THR A 67 4.42 -6.51 -7.66
N LEU A 68 3.59 -5.80 -8.41
CA LEU A 68 2.41 -5.13 -7.85
C LEU A 68 1.17 -5.98 -8.09
N THR A 69 0.32 -6.09 -7.08
CA THR A 69 -1.02 -6.66 -7.17
C THR A 69 -2.03 -5.67 -6.58
N TYR A 70 -3.27 -5.72 -7.03
CA TYR A 70 -4.28 -4.72 -6.73
C TYR A 70 -5.60 -5.36 -6.30
N PRO A 71 -6.43 -4.69 -5.45
CA PRO A 71 -7.76 -5.16 -5.12
C PRO A 71 -8.62 -5.45 -6.36
N GLU A 72 -8.52 -4.62 -7.40
CA GLU A 72 -9.29 -4.78 -8.63
C GLU A 72 -8.97 -6.05 -9.41
N ASP A 73 -7.78 -6.60 -9.26
CA ASP A 73 -7.37 -7.84 -9.93
C ASP A 73 -8.18 -9.05 -9.41
N LEU A 74 -8.75 -8.94 -8.18
CA LEU A 74 -9.64 -9.95 -7.61
C LEU A 74 -11.07 -9.89 -8.16
N PHE A 75 -11.49 -8.74 -8.69
CA PHE A 75 -12.86 -8.61 -9.21
C PHE A 75 -13.09 -9.50 -10.44
N GLU A 76 -12.09 -9.65 -11.30
CA GLU A 76 -12.18 -10.48 -12.48
C GLU A 76 -12.36 -11.95 -12.08
N ASP A 77 -11.55 -12.43 -11.14
CA ASP A 77 -11.64 -13.80 -10.61
C ASP A 77 -12.97 -14.06 -9.88
N LEU A 78 -13.53 -13.04 -9.24
CA LEU A 78 -14.80 -13.14 -8.52
C LEU A 78 -16.00 -13.21 -9.43
N LEU A 79 -15.99 -12.48 -10.55
CA LEU A 79 -17.08 -12.49 -11.53
C LEU A 79 -17.15 -13.83 -12.27
N GLU A 80 -16.01 -14.52 -12.40
CA GLU A 80 -15.95 -15.85 -13.01
C GLU A 80 -16.29 -16.98 -12.04
N GLY A 81 -16.03 -16.81 -10.74
CA GLY A 81 -16.32 -17.76 -9.69
C GLY A 81 -17.52 -17.35 -8.84
N GLN A 82 -18.61 -18.10 -8.85
CA GLN A 82 -19.80 -17.88 -8.01
C GLN A 82 -19.46 -18.10 -6.50
N GLY A 83 -18.48 -17.34 -5.99
CA GLY A 83 -18.00 -17.47 -4.63
C GLY A 83 -19.00 -16.94 -3.61
N LYS A 84 -19.24 -17.68 -2.53
CA LYS A 84 -19.99 -17.25 -1.35
C LYS A 84 -19.21 -16.26 -0.47
N ASN A 85 -17.95 -15.98 -0.82
CA ASN A 85 -17.06 -15.13 -0.03
C ASN A 85 -17.33 -13.65 -0.33
N SER A 86 -17.29 -12.83 0.68
CA SER A 86 -17.33 -11.37 0.48
C SER A 86 -16.01 -10.90 -0.15
N LEU A 87 -16.07 -9.84 -0.95
CA LEU A 87 -14.88 -9.21 -1.52
C LEU A 87 -13.82 -8.92 -0.44
N LEU A 88 -14.23 -8.38 0.70
CA LEU A 88 -13.35 -8.11 1.82
C LEU A 88 -12.62 -9.36 2.33
N SER A 89 -13.30 -10.52 2.36
CA SER A 89 -12.66 -11.79 2.76
C SER A 89 -11.58 -12.22 1.78
N LEU A 90 -11.79 -12.02 0.49
CA LEU A 90 -10.82 -12.37 -0.55
C LEU A 90 -9.64 -11.41 -0.58
N GLU A 91 -9.89 -10.12 -0.40
CA GLU A 91 -8.83 -9.12 -0.24
C GLU A 91 -7.97 -9.40 0.99
N THR A 92 -8.56 -9.85 2.10
CA THR A 92 -7.83 -10.27 3.28
C THR A 92 -6.93 -11.48 2.99
N GLN A 93 -7.42 -12.48 2.26
CA GLN A 93 -6.62 -13.65 1.87
C GLN A 93 -5.47 -13.27 0.93
N LEU A 94 -5.71 -12.38 -0.03
CA LEU A 94 -4.65 -11.87 -0.90
C LEU A 94 -3.63 -11.07 -0.10
N ALA A 95 -4.10 -10.18 0.76
CA ALA A 95 -3.24 -9.38 1.62
C ALA A 95 -2.36 -10.26 2.52
N ASP A 96 -2.85 -11.42 2.95
CA ASP A 96 -2.06 -12.39 3.72
C ASP A 96 -0.94 -13.04 2.90
N SER A 97 -1.12 -13.22 1.61
CA SER A 97 -0.16 -13.88 0.72
C SER A 97 0.99 -13.00 0.20
N VAL A 98 0.94 -11.70 0.40
CA VAL A 98 1.94 -10.74 -0.11
C VAL A 98 3.00 -10.39 0.93
N ASP A 99 4.15 -9.86 0.47
CA ASP A 99 5.26 -9.46 1.35
C ASP A 99 5.00 -8.12 2.06
N LEU A 100 4.32 -7.18 1.38
CA LEU A 100 4.03 -5.86 1.90
C LEU A 100 2.66 -5.38 1.41
N ILE A 101 1.92 -4.72 2.29
CA ILE A 101 0.68 -4.00 1.95
C ILE A 101 1.00 -2.51 1.98
N VAL A 102 0.86 -1.83 0.86
CA VAL A 102 0.93 -0.36 0.80
C VAL A 102 -0.49 0.16 0.62
N LEU A 103 -0.98 0.88 1.62
CA LEU A 103 -2.34 1.38 1.67
C LEU A 103 -2.37 2.90 1.68
N ILE A 104 -3.03 3.49 0.68
CA ILE A 104 -3.17 4.92 0.48
C ILE A 104 -4.65 5.27 0.65
N PRO A 105 -5.09 5.77 1.83
CA PRO A 105 -6.49 6.02 2.11
C PRO A 105 -6.97 7.31 1.42
N GLU A 106 -7.36 7.20 0.16
CA GLU A 106 -7.84 8.31 -0.69
C GLU A 106 -9.21 8.05 -1.34
N SER A 107 -9.87 6.93 -0.96
CA SER A 107 -11.23 6.58 -1.41
C SER A 107 -12.02 5.87 -0.31
N PRO A 108 -13.36 5.84 -0.36
CA PRO A 108 -14.16 5.11 0.63
C PRO A 108 -13.75 3.65 0.79
N GLY A 109 -13.44 2.95 -0.32
CA GLY A 109 -12.95 1.57 -0.31
C GLY A 109 -11.64 1.44 0.46
N SER A 110 -10.64 2.28 0.14
CA SER A 110 -9.34 2.22 0.81
C SER A 110 -9.40 2.57 2.31
N PHE A 111 -10.37 3.36 2.75
CA PHE A 111 -10.63 3.56 4.19
C PHE A 111 -11.25 2.32 4.84
N ALA A 112 -12.14 1.60 4.13
CA ALA A 112 -12.71 0.34 4.62
C ALA A 112 -11.63 -0.74 4.74
N GLU A 113 -10.76 -0.89 3.71
CA GLU A 113 -9.60 -1.77 3.71
C GLU A 113 -8.66 -1.45 4.90
N LEU A 114 -8.34 -0.17 5.12
CA LEU A 114 -7.52 0.25 6.26
C LEU A 114 -8.14 -0.19 7.59
N GLY A 115 -9.45 -0.01 7.76
CA GLY A 115 -10.16 -0.43 8.96
C GLY A 115 -10.09 -1.94 9.17
N ALA A 116 -10.37 -2.72 8.13
CA ALA A 116 -10.39 -4.17 8.19
C ALA A 116 -9.00 -4.78 8.43
N PHE A 117 -8.01 -4.38 7.62
CA PHE A 117 -6.67 -4.97 7.69
C PHE A 117 -5.92 -4.57 8.97
N SER A 118 -6.17 -3.38 9.52
CA SER A 118 -5.56 -2.97 10.78
C SER A 118 -6.00 -3.79 11.99
N MET A 119 -7.16 -4.46 11.91
CA MET A 119 -7.68 -5.33 12.97
C MET A 119 -7.01 -6.71 12.98
N ASP A 120 -6.44 -7.13 11.86
CA ASP A 120 -5.63 -8.33 11.78
C ASP A 120 -4.17 -7.99 12.06
N LYS A 121 -3.61 -8.58 13.11
CA LYS A 121 -2.22 -8.29 13.54
C LYS A 121 -1.21 -8.65 12.46
N ALA A 122 -1.36 -9.80 11.79
CA ALA A 122 -0.42 -10.25 10.77
C ALA A 122 -0.41 -9.31 9.55
N LEU A 123 -1.58 -8.81 9.14
CA LEU A 123 -1.69 -7.82 8.07
C LEU A 123 -1.13 -6.47 8.51
N ALA A 124 -1.47 -6.01 9.71
CA ALA A 124 -0.99 -4.73 10.23
C ALA A 124 0.54 -4.68 10.36
N GLU A 125 1.19 -5.80 10.71
CA GLU A 125 2.65 -5.91 10.81
C GLU A 125 3.37 -5.70 9.47
N LYS A 126 2.74 -6.03 8.35
CA LYS A 126 3.29 -5.82 7.00
C LYS A 126 2.63 -4.67 6.23
N MET A 127 1.89 -3.80 6.92
CA MET A 127 1.19 -2.67 6.31
C MET A 127 2.01 -1.39 6.42
N LEU A 128 2.15 -0.69 5.30
CA LEU A 128 2.64 0.68 5.20
C LEU A 128 1.49 1.60 4.81
N VAL A 129 1.12 2.55 5.67
CA VAL A 129 0.05 3.49 5.42
C VAL A 129 0.62 4.84 4.98
N MET A 130 0.34 5.24 3.75
CA MET A 130 0.73 6.55 3.22
C MET A 130 -0.43 7.53 3.40
N ARG A 131 -0.27 8.53 4.28
CA ARG A 131 -1.32 9.51 4.55
C ARG A 131 -1.08 10.82 3.80
N MET A 132 -2.14 11.37 3.24
CA MET A 132 -2.10 12.74 2.72
C MET A 132 -1.88 13.72 3.87
N GLY A 133 -1.12 14.81 3.62
CA GLY A 133 -0.72 15.77 4.65
C GLY A 133 -1.87 16.37 5.46
N GLU A 134 -3.03 16.57 4.82
CA GLU A 134 -4.25 17.07 5.45
C GLU A 134 -4.81 16.16 6.56
N PHE A 135 -4.51 14.85 6.51
CA PHE A 135 -4.98 13.87 7.51
C PHE A 135 -3.95 13.57 8.61
N LYS A 136 -2.76 14.20 8.58
CA LYS A 136 -1.67 13.87 9.53
C LYS A 136 -1.93 14.31 10.97
N SER A 137 -2.66 15.40 11.20
CA SER A 137 -2.75 16.06 12.51
C SER A 137 -4.14 16.03 13.18
N GLY A 138 -5.15 15.41 12.55
CA GLY A 138 -6.53 15.42 13.04
C GLY A 138 -6.77 14.46 14.21
N LYS A 139 -7.54 14.93 15.21
CA LYS A 139 -8.20 14.04 16.19
C LYS A 139 -9.38 13.34 15.50
N SER A 140 -9.08 12.34 14.66
CA SER A 140 -10.07 11.59 13.91
C SER A 140 -10.10 10.13 14.32
N PHE A 141 -11.22 9.47 14.07
CA PHE A 141 -11.34 8.02 14.28
C PHE A 141 -10.26 7.26 13.51
N ILE A 142 -9.95 7.68 12.29
CA ILE A 142 -8.93 7.05 11.44
C ILE A 142 -7.55 7.08 12.12
N ASN A 143 -7.15 8.22 12.67
CA ASN A 143 -5.84 8.38 13.32
C ASN A 143 -5.74 7.65 14.65
N HIS A 144 -6.82 7.64 15.44
CA HIS A 144 -6.87 7.02 16.77
C HIS A 144 -7.29 5.55 16.76
N GLY A 145 -7.90 5.08 15.68
CA GLY A 145 -8.29 3.69 15.44
C GLY A 145 -7.28 2.97 14.54
N PRO A 146 -7.59 2.80 13.24
CA PRO A 146 -6.80 1.97 12.32
C PRO A 146 -5.32 2.34 12.24
N VAL A 147 -5.03 3.63 12.06
CA VAL A 147 -3.64 4.12 11.95
C VAL A 147 -2.84 3.84 13.23
N ARG A 148 -3.48 3.98 14.39
CA ARG A 148 -2.85 3.64 15.67
C ARG A 148 -2.56 2.16 15.79
N LEU A 149 -3.47 1.28 15.34
CA LEU A 149 -3.26 -0.18 15.35
C LEU A 149 -2.06 -0.57 14.47
N VAL A 150 -1.99 -0.08 13.25
CA VAL A 150 -0.85 -0.31 12.36
C VAL A 150 0.46 0.13 13.00
N ARG A 151 0.48 1.31 13.63
CA ARG A 151 1.68 1.80 14.33
C ARG A 151 2.06 0.91 15.51
N THR A 152 1.08 0.42 16.26
CA THR A 152 1.31 -0.42 17.44
C THR A 152 1.85 -1.81 17.05
N HIS A 153 1.36 -2.36 15.95
CA HIS A 153 1.78 -3.68 15.48
C HIS A 153 3.03 -3.64 14.58
N GLY A 154 3.29 -2.53 13.90
CA GLY A 154 4.37 -2.39 12.93
C GLY A 154 5.80 -2.36 13.52
N GLY A 155 5.97 -2.44 14.84
CA GLY A 155 7.28 -2.45 15.50
C GLY A 155 8.02 -1.11 15.43
N GLU A 156 9.35 -1.16 15.34
CA GLU A 156 10.22 0.03 15.33
C GLU A 156 10.29 0.76 13.99
N SER A 157 9.89 0.11 12.90
CA SER A 157 9.90 0.72 11.57
C SER A 157 8.74 1.70 11.39
N PRO A 158 8.95 2.86 10.74
CA PRO A 158 7.89 3.80 10.45
C PRO A 158 6.91 3.16 9.45
N ARG A 159 5.76 2.76 9.95
CA ARG A 159 4.69 2.14 9.12
C ARG A 159 3.67 3.16 8.62
N ILE A 160 3.92 4.45 8.90
CA ILE A 160 3.00 5.54 8.55
C ILE A 160 3.83 6.73 8.05
N ILE A 161 3.63 7.07 6.80
CA ILE A 161 4.31 8.15 6.09
C ILE A 161 3.34 9.30 5.80
#